data_2ae6e06a713f27099b92f5b23d1733f4
#
_entry.id   2ae6e06a713f27099b92f5b23d1733f4
#
_cell.length_a   1.000
_cell.length_b   1.000
_cell.length_c   1.000
_cell.angle_alpha   90.00
_cell.angle_beta   90.00
_cell.angle_gamma   90.00
#
_symmetry.space_group_name_H-M   'P 1'
#
loop_
_entity.id
_entity.type
_entity.pdbx_description
1 polymer ?
#
loop_
_entity_poly.entity_id
_entity_poly.type
_entity_poly.pdbx_seq_one_letter_code
_entity_poly.pdbx_strand_id
1 'polypeptide(L)'
;MANYGWSLYEQGDYITSYEWFSNSIIEDKDYQDGYNGLGWSFGKLVELDSAVQTFAVGLSKPPDDRNTTNVSQEILAGLAFAHSALKQDSSVILYGDSLIWLINQQIGEKTWSFSHDSTTNYLDVHVTLALSYYALSDYEESIANVQAIKTALNPASPPYIVNTTTVQGREELAAEIESLQNYLRGR
;
A
#
# COMPACT_ATOMS: atom_id res chain seq x y z
N MET A 1 -13.95 -12.98 15.76
CA MET A 1 -14.71 -12.53 14.59
C MET A 1 -13.80 -12.11 13.44
N ALA A 2 -12.78 -11.27 13.64
CA ALA A 2 -11.91 -10.82 12.55
C ALA A 2 -11.24 -11.97 11.78
N ASN A 3 -10.73 -13.01 12.41
CA ASN A 3 -10.16 -14.17 11.72
C ASN A 3 -11.11 -14.81 10.71
N TYR A 4 -12.41 -14.81 11.00
CA TYR A 4 -13.40 -15.33 10.05
C TYR A 4 -13.67 -14.32 8.93
N GLY A 5 -13.67 -13.02 9.24
CA GLY A 5 -13.73 -11.95 8.24
C GLY A 5 -12.56 -12.05 7.24
N TRP A 6 -11.34 -12.26 7.73
CA TRP A 6 -10.17 -12.47 6.88
C TRP A 6 -10.27 -13.73 6.02
N SER A 7 -10.78 -14.84 6.58
CA SER A 7 -11.00 -16.06 5.79
C SER A 7 -11.97 -15.84 4.63
N LEU A 8 -13.00 -15.03 4.83
CA LEU A 8 -13.95 -14.66 3.76
C LEU A 8 -13.31 -13.72 2.73
N TYR A 9 -12.51 -12.76 3.20
CA TYR A 9 -11.75 -11.86 2.34
C TYR A 9 -10.83 -12.64 1.39
N GLU A 10 -10.05 -13.59 1.92
CA GLU A 10 -9.15 -14.46 1.16
C GLU A 10 -9.89 -15.34 0.15
N GLN A 11 -11.16 -15.68 0.41
CA GLN A 11 -12.04 -16.39 -0.51
C GLN A 11 -12.72 -15.49 -1.55
N GLY A 12 -12.54 -14.15 -1.45
CA GLY A 12 -13.16 -13.18 -2.34
C GLY A 12 -14.59 -12.79 -1.97
N ASP A 13 -15.12 -13.25 -0.84
CA ASP A 13 -16.44 -12.85 -0.33
C ASP A 13 -16.33 -11.56 0.49
N TYR A 14 -16.09 -10.46 -0.22
CA TYR A 14 -15.84 -9.16 0.39
C TYR A 14 -17.08 -8.56 1.08
N ILE A 15 -18.29 -8.92 0.64
CA ILE A 15 -19.55 -8.44 1.24
C ILE A 15 -19.73 -9.07 2.62
N THR A 16 -19.63 -10.38 2.72
CA THR A 16 -19.76 -11.07 4.01
C THR A 16 -18.57 -10.73 4.92
N SER A 17 -17.37 -10.61 4.37
CA SER A 17 -16.17 -10.14 5.09
C SER A 17 -16.40 -8.78 5.75
N TYR A 18 -16.93 -7.81 5.01
CA TYR A 18 -17.33 -6.49 5.50
C TYR A 18 -18.26 -6.59 6.73
N GLU A 19 -19.29 -7.44 6.68
CA GLU A 19 -20.24 -7.60 7.78
C GLU A 19 -19.56 -8.14 9.06
N TRP A 20 -18.64 -9.09 8.92
CA TRP A 20 -17.90 -9.65 10.05
C TRP A 20 -16.94 -8.65 10.68
N PHE A 21 -16.23 -7.84 9.89
CA PHE A 21 -15.38 -6.79 10.43
C PHE A 21 -16.19 -5.68 11.08
N SER A 22 -17.33 -5.30 10.50
CA SER A 22 -18.25 -4.33 11.11
C SER A 22 -18.73 -4.80 12.50
N ASN A 23 -19.11 -6.07 12.61
CA ASN A 23 -19.51 -6.65 13.89
C ASN A 23 -18.34 -6.68 14.90
N SER A 24 -17.12 -6.96 14.44
CA SER A 24 -15.94 -6.97 15.32
C SER A 24 -15.65 -5.59 15.93
N ILE A 25 -15.87 -4.51 15.17
CA ILE A 25 -15.73 -3.12 15.64
C ILE A 25 -16.88 -2.74 16.58
N ILE A 26 -18.08 -3.27 16.39
CA ILE A 26 -19.20 -3.05 17.32
C ILE A 26 -18.91 -3.67 18.68
N GLU A 27 -18.28 -4.85 18.70
CA GLU A 27 -17.90 -5.52 19.95
C GLU A 27 -16.72 -4.84 20.65
N ASP A 28 -15.71 -4.43 19.89
CA ASP A 28 -14.52 -3.78 20.41
C ASP A 28 -14.13 -2.60 19.51
N LYS A 29 -14.47 -1.40 19.93
CA LYS A 29 -14.23 -0.16 19.19
C LYS A 29 -12.75 0.22 19.06
N ASP A 30 -11.89 -0.41 19.82
CA ASP A 30 -10.43 -0.18 19.76
C ASP A 30 -9.69 -1.29 19.03
N TYR A 31 -10.41 -2.28 18.51
CA TYR A 31 -9.82 -3.38 17.77
C TYR A 31 -9.33 -2.93 16.39
N GLN A 32 -8.05 -2.58 16.29
CA GLN A 32 -7.41 -2.01 15.11
C GLN A 32 -7.56 -2.91 13.87
N ASP A 33 -7.41 -4.23 14.01
CA ASP A 33 -7.51 -5.18 12.89
C ASP A 33 -8.93 -5.29 12.32
N GLY A 34 -9.96 -5.00 13.11
CA GLY A 34 -11.33 -4.87 12.61
C GLY A 34 -11.45 -3.73 11.59
N TYR A 35 -10.85 -2.58 11.87
CA TYR A 35 -10.80 -1.45 10.94
C TYR A 35 -9.91 -1.76 9.72
N ASN A 36 -8.81 -2.48 9.92
CA ASN A 36 -7.95 -2.94 8.84
C ASN A 36 -8.75 -3.77 7.83
N GLY A 37 -9.37 -4.85 8.29
CA GLY A 37 -10.14 -5.74 7.43
C GLY A 37 -11.35 -5.07 6.78
N LEU A 38 -12.05 -4.20 7.53
CA LEU A 38 -13.16 -3.43 6.99
C LEU A 38 -12.70 -2.48 5.87
N GLY A 39 -11.58 -1.78 6.06
CA GLY A 39 -11.01 -0.87 5.06
C GLY A 39 -10.59 -1.61 3.79
N TRP A 40 -9.92 -2.76 3.93
CA TRP A 40 -9.56 -3.58 2.76
C TRP A 40 -10.79 -4.16 2.04
N SER A 41 -11.84 -4.55 2.79
CA SER A 41 -13.10 -5.00 2.19
C SER A 41 -13.77 -3.90 1.38
N PHE A 42 -13.84 -2.67 1.91
CA PHE A 42 -14.32 -1.50 1.16
C PHE A 42 -13.46 -1.23 -0.09
N GLY A 43 -12.15 -1.34 0.00
CA GLY A 43 -11.24 -1.19 -1.14
C GLY A 43 -11.56 -2.18 -2.27
N LYS A 44 -11.79 -3.46 -1.95
CA LYS A 44 -12.20 -4.49 -2.93
C LYS A 44 -13.60 -4.25 -3.50
N LEU A 45 -14.49 -3.62 -2.73
CA LEU A 45 -15.85 -3.22 -3.17
C LEU A 45 -15.86 -1.88 -3.93
N VAL A 46 -14.69 -1.24 -4.10
CA VAL A 46 -14.53 0.07 -4.76
C VAL A 46 -15.22 1.22 -4.01
N GLU A 47 -15.49 1.04 -2.72
CA GLU A 47 -16.03 2.05 -1.81
C GLU A 47 -14.87 2.87 -1.20
N LEU A 48 -14.15 3.60 -2.07
CA LEU A 48 -12.83 4.17 -1.72
C LEU A 48 -12.89 5.22 -0.60
N ASP A 49 -13.90 6.08 -0.57
CA ASP A 49 -14.06 7.07 0.49
C ASP A 49 -14.32 6.40 1.86
N SER A 50 -15.11 5.33 1.87
CA SER A 50 -15.37 4.52 3.06
C SER A 50 -14.09 3.79 3.51
N ALA A 51 -13.30 3.28 2.57
CA ALA A 51 -12.00 2.66 2.86
C ALA A 51 -11.06 3.64 3.55
N VAL A 52 -10.88 4.85 2.98
CA VAL A 52 -10.01 5.89 3.54
C VAL A 52 -10.45 6.28 4.95
N GLN A 53 -11.75 6.54 5.15
CA GLN A 53 -12.27 6.91 6.47
C GLN A 53 -12.04 5.80 7.51
N THR A 54 -12.30 4.55 7.12
CA THR A 54 -12.15 3.39 7.99
C THR A 54 -10.69 3.16 8.36
N PHE A 55 -9.79 3.19 7.39
CA PHE A 55 -8.36 3.08 7.65
C PHE A 55 -7.84 4.20 8.54
N ALA A 56 -8.28 5.46 8.32
CA ALA A 56 -7.87 6.59 9.14
C ALA A 56 -8.30 6.41 10.61
N VAL A 57 -9.51 5.91 10.85
CA VAL A 57 -9.97 5.55 12.21
C VAL A 57 -9.09 4.42 12.77
N GLY A 58 -8.86 3.35 12.02
CA GLY A 58 -8.01 2.23 12.43
C GLY A 58 -6.59 2.65 12.79
N LEU A 59 -5.99 3.56 12.00
CA LEU A 59 -4.64 4.07 12.27
C LEU A 59 -4.56 4.87 13.60
N SER A 60 -5.68 5.47 14.03
CA SER A 60 -5.77 6.18 15.32
C SER A 60 -5.94 5.26 16.52
N LYS A 61 -6.17 3.96 16.31
CA LYS A 61 -6.35 2.99 17.39
C LYS A 61 -5.02 2.51 17.95
N PRO A 62 -4.98 2.14 19.25
CA PRO A 62 -3.77 1.56 19.80
C PRO A 62 -3.42 0.24 19.11
N PRO A 63 -2.13 -0.10 18.97
CA PRO A 63 -1.69 -1.43 18.54
C PRO A 63 -2.30 -2.52 19.43
N ASP A 64 -2.71 -3.62 18.81
CA ASP A 64 -3.34 -4.74 19.51
C ASP A 64 -2.37 -5.91 19.64
N ASP A 65 -2.08 -6.31 20.87
CA ASP A 65 -1.17 -7.43 21.20
C ASP A 65 -1.70 -8.79 20.72
N ARG A 66 -2.99 -8.87 20.34
CA ARG A 66 -3.62 -10.08 19.76
C ARG A 66 -3.17 -10.37 18.34
N ASN A 67 -2.60 -9.38 17.66
CA ASN A 67 -2.22 -9.51 16.26
C ASN A 67 -0.75 -9.90 16.11
N THR A 68 -0.48 -10.90 15.27
CA THR A 68 0.87 -11.33 14.92
C THR A 68 1.47 -10.52 13.76
N THR A 69 0.65 -9.75 13.06
CA THR A 69 1.02 -8.89 11.93
C THR A 69 1.11 -7.43 12.36
N ASN A 70 1.89 -6.63 11.64
CA ASN A 70 1.91 -5.19 11.87
C ASN A 70 0.71 -4.53 11.15
N VAL A 71 -0.43 -4.55 11.82
CA VAL A 71 -1.70 -4.00 11.31
C VAL A 71 -1.57 -2.55 10.86
N SER A 72 -0.78 -1.74 11.57
CA SER A 72 -0.55 -0.34 11.16
C SER A 72 0.13 -0.23 9.79
N GLN A 73 1.03 -1.16 9.44
CA GLN A 73 1.66 -1.18 8.10
C GLN A 73 0.64 -1.54 7.02
N GLU A 74 -0.25 -2.48 7.29
CA GLU A 74 -1.33 -2.86 6.37
C GLU A 74 -2.32 -1.71 6.14
N ILE A 75 -2.68 -0.99 7.21
CA ILE A 75 -3.53 0.20 7.12
C ILE A 75 -2.85 1.31 6.30
N LEU A 76 -1.55 1.56 6.52
CA LEU A 76 -0.81 2.55 5.74
C LEU A 76 -0.75 2.20 4.26
N ALA A 77 -0.54 0.91 3.92
CA ALA A 77 -0.61 0.44 2.54
C ALA A 77 -2.00 0.65 1.95
N GLY A 78 -3.04 0.25 2.69
CA GLY A 78 -4.44 0.43 2.28
C GLY A 78 -4.79 1.90 2.01
N LEU A 79 -4.35 2.82 2.88
CA LEU A 79 -4.49 4.27 2.67
C LEU A 79 -3.76 4.74 1.41
N ALA A 80 -2.51 4.34 1.20
CA ALA A 80 -1.76 4.72 0.02
C ALA A 80 -2.46 4.25 -1.27
N PHE A 81 -2.93 3.01 -1.32
CA PHE A 81 -3.63 2.46 -2.50
C PHE A 81 -5.01 3.10 -2.72
N ALA A 82 -5.80 3.31 -1.65
CA ALA A 82 -7.10 3.96 -1.77
C ALA A 82 -6.97 5.41 -2.26
N HIS A 83 -6.01 6.18 -1.72
CA HIS A 83 -5.73 7.54 -2.19
C HIS A 83 -5.18 7.55 -3.63
N SER A 84 -4.39 6.56 -4.03
CA SER A 84 -3.94 6.43 -5.42
C SER A 84 -5.10 6.22 -6.39
N ALA A 85 -6.06 5.36 -6.02
CA ALA A 85 -7.28 5.16 -6.81
C ALA A 85 -8.14 6.43 -6.90
N LEU A 86 -8.11 7.28 -5.85
CA LEU A 86 -8.77 8.59 -5.80
C LEU A 86 -7.93 9.72 -6.46
N LYS A 87 -6.73 9.42 -6.97
CA LYS A 87 -5.79 10.39 -7.57
C LYS A 87 -5.40 11.54 -6.60
N GLN A 88 -5.21 11.20 -5.36
CA GLN A 88 -4.84 12.12 -4.28
C GLN A 88 -3.34 11.97 -3.94
N ASP A 89 -2.48 12.34 -4.90
CA ASP A 89 -1.04 12.06 -4.88
C ASP A 89 -0.31 12.49 -3.59
N SER A 90 -0.63 13.66 -3.03
CA SER A 90 -0.02 14.11 -1.77
C SER A 90 -0.33 13.17 -0.59
N SER A 91 -1.54 12.59 -0.55
CA SER A 91 -1.92 11.62 0.48
C SER A 91 -1.25 10.27 0.25
N VAL A 92 -1.09 9.86 -1.02
CA VAL A 92 -0.31 8.66 -1.38
C VAL A 92 1.10 8.76 -0.81
N ILE A 93 1.77 9.89 -1.05
CA ILE A 93 3.13 10.15 -0.57
C ILE A 93 3.17 10.10 0.97
N LEU A 94 2.24 10.79 1.64
CA LEU A 94 2.19 10.79 3.11
C LEU A 94 2.14 9.37 3.70
N TYR A 95 1.25 8.53 3.22
CA TYR A 95 1.04 7.19 3.81
C TYR A 95 2.03 6.16 3.27
N GLY A 96 2.38 6.23 1.99
CA GLY A 96 3.36 5.35 1.38
C GLY A 96 4.76 5.54 1.97
N ASP A 97 5.23 6.79 2.09
CA ASP A 97 6.53 7.08 2.72
C ASP A 97 6.55 6.70 4.20
N SER A 98 5.43 6.89 4.92
CA SER A 98 5.32 6.44 6.31
C SER A 98 5.50 4.93 6.42
N LEU A 99 4.90 4.17 5.50
CA LEU A 99 5.09 2.71 5.45
C LEU A 99 6.53 2.33 5.11
N ILE A 100 7.13 2.93 4.08
CA ILE A 100 8.52 2.64 3.68
C ILE A 100 9.48 3.00 4.81
N TRP A 101 9.24 4.11 5.51
CA TRP A 101 10.02 4.48 6.69
C TRP A 101 9.94 3.40 7.79
N LEU A 102 8.74 2.90 8.13
CA LEU A 102 8.56 1.84 9.11
C LEU A 102 9.28 0.54 8.71
N ILE A 103 9.18 0.14 7.44
CA ILE A 103 9.89 -1.02 6.90
C ILE A 103 11.40 -0.85 7.08
N ASN A 104 11.93 0.34 6.80
CA ASN A 104 13.36 0.64 6.93
C ASN A 104 13.86 0.67 8.38
N GLN A 105 12.98 0.82 9.39
CA GLN A 105 13.34 0.70 10.81
C GLN A 105 13.40 -0.75 11.29
N GLN A 106 12.93 -1.71 10.53
CA GLN A 106 12.94 -3.13 10.93
C GLN A 106 14.38 -3.66 11.04
N ILE A 107 14.58 -4.54 12.02
CA ILE A 107 15.84 -5.29 12.18
C ILE A 107 15.74 -6.53 11.27
N GLY A 108 16.70 -6.68 10.36
CA GLY A 108 16.73 -7.80 9.41
C GLY A 108 16.23 -7.42 8.03
N GLU A 109 15.39 -8.25 7.44
CA GLU A 109 14.90 -8.06 6.09
C GLU A 109 13.92 -6.87 6.02
N LYS A 110 14.19 -5.95 5.11
CA LYS A 110 13.43 -4.70 4.95
C LYS A 110 12.38 -4.88 3.87
N THR A 111 11.44 -5.77 4.15
CA THR A 111 10.34 -6.08 3.24
C THR A 111 9.01 -6.04 3.99
N TRP A 112 7.95 -5.88 3.24
CA TRP A 112 6.58 -6.00 3.72
C TRP A 112 5.73 -6.67 2.65
N SER A 113 4.82 -7.51 3.07
CA SER A 113 3.73 -8.04 2.25
C SER A 113 2.43 -8.04 3.04
N PHE A 114 1.34 -7.86 2.34
CA PHE A 114 0.02 -7.95 2.95
C PHE A 114 -0.25 -9.39 3.39
N SER A 115 -0.61 -9.58 4.66
CA SER A 115 -0.72 -10.93 5.25
C SER A 115 -1.86 -11.77 4.65
N HIS A 116 -2.86 -11.11 4.06
CA HIS A 116 -4.04 -11.75 3.47
C HIS A 116 -4.03 -11.81 1.93
N ASP A 117 -2.99 -11.25 1.31
CA ASP A 117 -2.73 -11.33 -0.13
C ASP A 117 -1.25 -11.02 -0.40
N SER A 118 -0.40 -12.04 -0.39
CA SER A 118 1.05 -11.90 -0.54
C SER A 118 1.50 -11.36 -1.90
N THR A 119 0.62 -11.28 -2.89
CA THR A 119 0.90 -10.61 -4.17
C THR A 119 1.00 -9.10 -4.00
N THR A 120 0.33 -8.54 -2.98
CA THR A 120 0.42 -7.14 -2.59
C THR A 120 1.57 -6.95 -1.59
N ASN A 121 2.57 -6.17 -1.95
CA ASN A 121 3.77 -6.01 -1.13
C ASN A 121 4.43 -4.62 -1.30
N TYR A 122 5.55 -4.41 -0.62
CA TYR A 122 6.27 -3.13 -0.63
C TYR A 122 6.69 -2.62 -2.01
N LEU A 123 6.85 -3.49 -3.02
CA LEU A 123 7.15 -3.06 -4.39
C LEU A 123 5.95 -2.37 -5.03
N ASP A 124 4.71 -2.80 -4.70
CA ASP A 124 3.49 -2.14 -5.15
C ASP A 124 3.36 -0.75 -4.51
N VAL A 125 3.84 -0.59 -3.27
CA VAL A 125 3.92 0.73 -2.62
C VAL A 125 4.94 1.62 -3.32
N HIS A 126 6.14 1.12 -3.62
CA HIS A 126 7.15 1.88 -4.36
C HIS A 126 6.67 2.32 -5.74
N VAL A 127 5.99 1.46 -6.52
CA VAL A 127 5.48 1.88 -7.83
C VAL A 127 4.37 2.92 -7.70
N THR A 128 3.54 2.81 -6.66
CA THR A 128 2.49 3.80 -6.37
C THR A 128 3.10 5.15 -5.98
N LEU A 129 4.15 5.16 -5.16
CA LEU A 129 4.92 6.35 -4.82
C LEU A 129 5.60 6.96 -6.07
N ALA A 130 6.25 6.13 -6.91
CA ALA A 130 6.89 6.61 -8.13
C ALA A 130 5.90 7.35 -9.04
N LEU A 131 4.67 6.83 -9.20
CA LEU A 131 3.60 7.47 -9.96
C LEU A 131 3.19 8.80 -9.36
N SER A 132 2.98 8.86 -8.04
CA SER A 132 2.51 10.07 -7.36
C SER A 132 3.58 11.17 -7.32
N TYR A 133 4.83 10.82 -7.07
CA TYR A 133 5.95 11.77 -7.18
C TYR A 133 6.10 12.30 -8.62
N TYR A 134 5.97 11.42 -9.62
CA TYR A 134 5.98 11.82 -11.02
C TYR A 134 4.85 12.82 -11.32
N ALA A 135 3.62 12.54 -10.86
CA ALA A 135 2.46 13.39 -11.07
C ALA A 135 2.64 14.79 -10.45
N LEU A 136 3.33 14.87 -9.33
CA LEU A 136 3.66 16.13 -8.66
C LEU A 136 4.96 16.79 -9.18
N SER A 137 5.57 16.21 -10.23
CA SER A 137 6.82 16.67 -10.84
C SER A 137 8.06 16.59 -9.92
N ASP A 138 7.97 15.79 -8.87
CA ASP A 138 9.12 15.42 -8.04
C ASP A 138 9.82 14.21 -8.65
N TYR A 139 10.55 14.47 -9.72
CA TYR A 139 11.18 13.41 -10.51
C TYR A 139 12.35 12.74 -9.78
N GLU A 140 13.00 13.40 -8.84
CA GLU A 140 14.09 12.83 -8.06
C GLU A 140 13.58 11.70 -7.18
N GLU A 141 12.53 11.94 -6.40
CA GLU A 141 11.90 10.92 -5.56
C GLU A 141 11.20 9.84 -6.40
N SER A 142 10.62 10.19 -7.54
CA SER A 142 10.08 9.21 -8.50
C SER A 142 11.16 8.23 -8.97
N ILE A 143 12.34 8.73 -9.38
CA ILE A 143 13.51 7.92 -9.79
C ILE A 143 14.00 7.05 -8.62
N ALA A 144 14.06 7.59 -7.40
CA ALA A 144 14.48 6.84 -6.22
C ALA A 144 13.59 5.62 -5.97
N ASN A 145 12.27 5.76 -6.10
CA ASN A 145 11.32 4.66 -5.98
C ASN A 145 11.46 3.64 -7.12
N VAL A 146 11.66 4.08 -8.36
CA VAL A 146 11.97 3.18 -9.50
C VAL A 146 13.26 2.38 -9.22
N GLN A 147 14.31 3.06 -8.72
CA GLN A 147 15.57 2.40 -8.38
C GLN A 147 15.39 1.36 -7.26
N ALA A 148 14.59 1.65 -6.25
CA ALA A 148 14.28 0.71 -5.16
C ALA A 148 13.67 -0.59 -5.71
N ILE A 149 12.69 -0.50 -6.61
CA ILE A 149 12.08 -1.66 -7.26
C ILE A 149 13.12 -2.43 -8.08
N LYS A 150 13.88 -1.74 -8.93
CA LYS A 150 14.90 -2.39 -9.80
C LYS A 150 15.95 -3.13 -8.96
N THR A 151 16.40 -2.54 -7.87
CA THR A 151 17.37 -3.16 -6.96
C THR A 151 16.79 -4.38 -6.26
N ALA A 152 15.53 -4.33 -5.84
CA ALA A 152 14.86 -5.45 -5.20
C ALA A 152 14.64 -6.63 -6.17
N LEU A 153 14.32 -6.34 -7.43
CA LEU A 153 14.17 -7.37 -8.48
C LEU A 153 15.51 -7.94 -8.94
N ASN A 154 16.55 -7.12 -8.98
CA ASN A 154 17.91 -7.53 -9.35
C ASN A 154 18.94 -6.69 -8.58
N PRO A 155 19.54 -7.22 -7.50
CA PRO A 155 20.54 -6.50 -6.71
C PRO A 155 21.78 -6.04 -7.48
N ALA A 156 22.06 -6.65 -8.65
CA ALA A 156 23.15 -6.25 -9.54
C ALA A 156 22.71 -5.19 -10.58
N SER A 157 21.48 -4.68 -10.48
CA SER A 157 20.95 -3.66 -11.39
C SER A 157 21.81 -2.38 -11.32
N PRO A 158 22.24 -1.82 -12.47
CA PRO A 158 22.94 -0.55 -12.45
C PRO A 158 22.00 0.58 -11.97
N PRO A 159 22.57 1.70 -11.50
CA PRO A 159 21.77 2.87 -11.18
C PRO A 159 20.88 3.29 -12.36
N TYR A 160 19.60 3.55 -12.07
CA TYR A 160 18.67 4.07 -13.06
C TYR A 160 18.91 5.57 -13.24
N ILE A 161 19.39 5.97 -14.41
CA ILE A 161 19.75 7.36 -14.71
C ILE A 161 18.91 7.82 -15.90
N VAL A 162 18.16 8.90 -15.69
CA VAL A 162 17.33 9.55 -16.71
C VAL A 162 17.38 11.07 -16.53
N ASN A 163 17.44 11.81 -17.65
CA ASN A 163 17.49 13.27 -17.59
C ASN A 163 16.08 13.89 -17.64
N THR A 164 15.47 14.10 -16.49
CA THR A 164 14.12 14.65 -16.35
C THR A 164 13.98 16.14 -16.62
N THR A 165 15.10 16.84 -16.90
CA THR A 165 15.03 18.25 -17.36
C THR A 165 14.49 18.35 -18.79
N THR A 166 14.55 17.26 -19.56
CA THR A 166 14.02 17.15 -20.93
C THR A 166 12.65 16.49 -20.96
N VAL A 167 11.85 16.79 -21.98
CA VAL A 167 10.56 16.11 -22.23
C VAL A 167 10.81 14.62 -22.43
N GLN A 168 11.77 14.27 -23.28
CA GLN A 168 12.11 12.88 -23.57
C GLN A 168 12.47 12.10 -22.29
N GLY A 169 13.28 12.66 -21.40
CA GLY A 169 13.65 11.96 -20.16
C GLY A 169 12.45 11.76 -19.21
N ARG A 170 11.49 12.69 -19.20
CA ARG A 170 10.25 12.48 -18.46
C ARG A 170 9.38 11.37 -19.08
N GLU A 171 9.31 11.29 -20.40
CA GLU A 171 8.61 10.21 -21.11
C GLU A 171 9.29 8.87 -20.85
N GLU A 172 10.62 8.81 -20.82
CA GLU A 172 11.39 7.60 -20.47
C GLU A 172 11.10 7.17 -19.03
N LEU A 173 11.04 8.09 -18.07
CA LEU A 173 10.68 7.77 -16.70
C LEU A 173 9.24 7.24 -16.59
N ALA A 174 8.29 7.89 -17.26
CA ALA A 174 6.90 7.44 -17.27
C ALA A 174 6.76 6.02 -17.85
N ALA A 175 7.44 5.74 -18.95
CA ALA A 175 7.46 4.42 -19.58
C ALA A 175 8.07 3.34 -18.68
N GLU A 176 9.15 3.67 -17.95
CA GLU A 176 9.76 2.74 -16.99
C GLU A 176 8.80 2.43 -15.83
N ILE A 177 8.12 3.44 -15.27
CA ILE A 177 7.13 3.26 -14.19
C ILE A 177 5.99 2.35 -14.69
N GLU A 178 5.46 2.59 -15.89
CA GLU A 178 4.42 1.77 -16.50
C GLU A 178 4.88 0.32 -16.70
N SER A 179 6.11 0.13 -17.18
CA SER A 179 6.72 -1.19 -17.37
C SER A 179 6.81 -1.96 -16.05
N LEU A 180 7.28 -1.31 -14.97
CA LEU A 180 7.35 -1.91 -13.64
C LEU A 180 5.96 -2.22 -13.09
N GLN A 181 4.99 -1.32 -13.26
CA GLN A 181 3.62 -1.56 -12.83
C GLN A 181 3.01 -2.78 -13.52
N ASN A 182 3.20 -2.92 -14.84
CA ASN A 182 2.72 -4.07 -15.59
C ASN A 182 3.41 -5.36 -15.17
N TYR A 183 4.73 -5.31 -14.93
CA TYR A 183 5.47 -6.46 -14.42
C TYR A 183 4.95 -6.92 -13.05
N LEU A 184 4.72 -5.99 -12.12
CA LEU A 184 4.23 -6.31 -10.78
C LEU A 184 2.80 -6.87 -10.78
N ARG A 185 1.93 -6.40 -11.69
CA ARG A 185 0.57 -6.92 -11.85
C ARG A 185 0.49 -8.32 -12.47
N GLY A 186 1.50 -8.75 -13.18
CA GLY A 186 1.56 -10.05 -13.85
C GLY A 186 2.15 -11.19 -13.00
N ARG A 187 2.44 -10.92 -11.71
CA ARG A 187 3.03 -11.89 -10.78
C ARG A 187 2.00 -12.82 -10.19
#